data_f8fe1bcf89b1d004bd12e41964e92462
#
_entry.id   f8fe1bcf89b1d004bd12e41964e92462
#
_cell.length_a   1.000
_cell.length_b   1.000
_cell.length_c   1.000
_cell.angle_alpha   90.00
_cell.angle_beta   90.00
_cell.angle_gamma   90.00
#
_symmetry.space_group_name_H-M   'P 1'
#
loop_
_entity.id
_entity.type
_entity.pdbx_description
1 polymer ?
#
loop_
_entity_poly.entity_id
_entity_poly.type
_entity_poly.pdbx_seq_one_letter_code
_entity_poly.pdbx_strand_id
1 'polypeptide(L)'
;MAVLNYVTTFLPRLVEMYGHLSCSDDLYHSNPGIEVINTKDIRIPSIKVGGYKDHNRGVLGFNTGSYSNDWITKSLDHDRDIEFAVDPMDVDETAQVVSISNIQANFERTQAIPEQDCYTFSKIYTEAKRVGANINNTCLLY
;
A
#
# COMPACT_ATOMS: atom_id res chain seq x y z
N MET A 1 -23.04 -28.01 11.49
CA MET A 1 -21.60 -27.75 11.28
C MET A 1 -21.29 -26.39 11.84
N ALA A 2 -20.47 -26.33 12.86
CA ALA A 2 -20.02 -25.04 13.39
C ALA A 2 -19.06 -24.42 12.36
N VAL A 3 -19.44 -23.31 11.77
CA VAL A 3 -18.54 -22.51 10.97
C VAL A 3 -17.57 -21.85 11.94
N LEU A 4 -16.37 -22.38 12.00
CA LEU A 4 -15.31 -21.82 12.83
C LEU A 4 -14.90 -20.45 12.28
N ASN A 5 -15.23 -19.40 13.02
CA ASN A 5 -14.89 -18.03 12.68
C ASN A 5 -13.40 -17.72 12.93
N TYR A 6 -12.48 -18.50 12.36
CA TYR A 6 -11.05 -18.22 12.46
C TYR A 6 -10.68 -16.86 11.87
N VAL A 7 -11.34 -16.47 10.78
CA VAL A 7 -11.08 -15.20 10.09
C VAL A 7 -11.32 -13.99 10.99
N THR A 8 -12.39 -14.03 11.80
CA THR A 8 -12.73 -12.91 12.71
C THR A 8 -11.74 -12.73 13.85
N THR A 9 -11.05 -13.80 14.25
CA THR A 9 -10.06 -13.76 15.34
C THR A 9 -8.65 -13.43 14.84
N PHE A 10 -8.30 -13.86 13.62
CA PHE A 10 -6.97 -13.64 13.05
C PHE A 10 -6.80 -12.26 12.43
N LEU A 11 -7.81 -11.77 11.72
CA LEU A 11 -7.72 -10.50 11.00
C LEU A 11 -7.30 -9.31 11.90
N PRO A 12 -7.89 -9.11 13.09
CA PRO A 12 -7.46 -8.03 13.98
C PRO A 12 -6.00 -8.13 14.41
N ARG A 13 -5.51 -9.35 14.69
CA ARG A 13 -4.12 -9.57 15.09
C ARG A 13 -3.13 -9.27 13.95
N LEU A 14 -3.49 -9.63 12.72
CA LEU A 14 -2.67 -9.31 11.54
C LEU A 14 -2.59 -7.80 11.32
N VAL A 15 -3.71 -7.10 11.38
CA VAL A 15 -3.77 -5.64 11.25
C VAL A 15 -2.92 -4.96 12.33
N GLU A 16 -3.01 -5.42 13.58
CA GLU A 16 -2.20 -4.89 14.68
C GLU A 16 -0.70 -5.14 14.46
N MET A 17 -0.31 -6.31 13.97
CA MET A 17 1.10 -6.60 13.64
C MET A 17 1.64 -5.71 12.54
N TYR A 18 0.87 -5.48 11.47
CA TYR A 18 1.27 -4.58 10.40
C TYR A 18 1.45 -3.15 10.90
N GLY A 19 0.52 -2.62 11.69
CA GLY A 19 0.60 -1.29 12.26
C GLY A 19 1.81 -1.05 13.18
N HIS A 20 2.30 -2.10 13.85
CA HIS A 20 3.45 -1.97 14.77
C HIS A 20 4.80 -2.28 14.14
N LEU A 21 4.87 -3.10 13.12
CA LEU A 21 6.13 -3.61 12.57
C LEU A 21 6.45 -3.06 11.18
N SER A 22 5.46 -2.61 10.41
CA SER A 22 5.68 -2.02 9.10
C SER A 22 6.14 -0.57 9.21
N CYS A 23 7.22 -0.24 8.52
CA CYS A 23 7.71 1.14 8.38
C CYS A 23 6.96 1.94 7.30
N SER A 24 6.21 1.26 6.45
CA SER A 24 5.47 1.86 5.33
C SER A 24 3.97 1.99 5.58
N ASP A 25 3.47 1.58 6.75
CA ASP A 25 2.04 1.54 7.07
C ASP A 25 1.36 2.91 6.87
N ASP A 26 1.98 3.99 7.33
CA ASP A 26 1.46 5.35 7.18
C ASP A 26 1.24 5.76 5.70
N LEU A 27 1.95 5.13 4.76
CA LEU A 27 1.82 5.41 3.33
C LEU A 27 0.59 4.72 2.71
N TYR A 28 0.06 3.72 3.38
CA TYR A 28 -1.13 2.96 2.94
C TYR A 28 -2.44 3.55 3.46
N HIS A 29 -2.41 4.53 4.36
CA HIS A 29 -3.61 5.27 4.79
C HIS A 29 -4.15 6.07 3.63
N SER A 30 -5.04 5.44 2.92
CA SER A 30 -5.44 5.74 1.56
C SER A 30 -6.19 7.05 1.41
N ASN A 31 -5.87 7.71 0.32
CA ASN A 31 -6.66 8.77 -0.26
C ASN A 31 -8.05 8.24 -0.66
N PRO A 32 -9.17 8.77 -0.13
CA PRO A 32 -10.53 8.30 -0.41
C PRO A 32 -10.99 8.46 -1.87
N GLY A 33 -10.15 9.03 -2.74
CA GLY A 33 -10.46 9.24 -4.15
C GLY A 33 -10.01 8.11 -5.09
N ILE A 34 -9.52 6.98 -4.57
CA ILE A 34 -9.07 5.87 -5.42
C ILE A 34 -10.27 4.99 -5.78
N GLU A 35 -10.51 4.78 -7.07
CA GLU A 35 -11.51 3.85 -7.59
C GLU A 35 -10.84 2.58 -8.09
N VAL A 36 -11.29 1.43 -7.58
CA VAL A 36 -10.83 0.11 -8.04
C VAL A 36 -11.75 -0.34 -9.18
N ILE A 37 -11.19 -0.48 -10.38
CA ILE A 37 -11.95 -0.88 -11.57
C ILE A 37 -12.04 -2.40 -11.67
N ASN A 38 -10.88 -3.05 -11.50
CA ASN A 38 -10.71 -4.49 -11.60
C ASN A 38 -9.75 -4.95 -10.49
N THR A 39 -9.58 -6.27 -10.37
CA THR A 39 -8.63 -6.86 -9.42
C THR A 39 -7.19 -6.36 -9.57
N LYS A 40 -6.83 -5.83 -10.76
CA LYS A 40 -5.46 -5.42 -11.10
C LYS A 40 -5.30 -3.93 -11.42
N ASP A 41 -6.39 -3.20 -11.65
CA ASP A 41 -6.31 -1.82 -12.11
C ASP A 41 -7.04 -0.86 -11.17
N ILE A 42 -6.36 0.21 -10.83
CA ILE A 42 -6.89 1.32 -10.03
C ILE A 42 -6.90 2.61 -10.85
N ARG A 43 -7.88 3.48 -10.61
CA ARG A 43 -7.97 4.82 -11.17
C ARG A 43 -7.77 5.86 -10.09
N ILE A 44 -6.93 6.83 -10.40
CA ILE A 44 -6.62 7.96 -9.53
C ILE A 44 -7.10 9.23 -10.24
N PRO A 45 -8.01 10.02 -9.64
CA PRO A 45 -8.44 11.27 -10.24
C PRO A 45 -7.31 12.28 -10.21
N SER A 46 -7.10 12.99 -11.31
CA SER A 46 -6.13 14.07 -11.43
C SER A 46 -6.82 15.33 -11.93
N ILE A 47 -6.75 16.42 -11.18
CA ILE A 47 -7.28 17.72 -11.57
C ILE A 47 -6.12 18.69 -11.74
N LYS A 48 -6.05 19.28 -12.94
CA LYS A 48 -5.10 20.35 -13.23
C LYS A 48 -5.87 21.66 -13.31
N VAL A 49 -5.41 22.65 -12.59
CA VAL A 49 -6.04 23.99 -12.54
C VAL A 49 -5.03 25.02 -13.02
N GLY A 50 -5.48 25.95 -13.86
CA GLY A 50 -4.65 27.07 -14.30
C GLY A 50 -4.40 28.06 -13.18
N GLY A 51 -3.21 28.67 -13.17
CA GLY A 51 -2.84 29.70 -12.18
C GLY A 51 -3.56 31.04 -12.38
N TYR A 52 -3.27 31.96 -11.49
CA TYR A 52 -3.73 33.36 -11.59
C TYR A 52 -3.16 34.02 -12.85
N LYS A 53 -3.93 34.93 -13.43
CA LYS A 53 -3.51 35.80 -14.54
C LYS A 53 -3.59 37.26 -14.10
N ASP A 54 -2.73 38.08 -14.65
CA ASP A 54 -2.74 39.52 -14.36
C ASP A 54 -4.08 40.15 -14.75
N HIS A 55 -4.62 41.00 -13.86
CA HIS A 55 -5.87 41.66 -14.10
C HIS A 55 -5.70 42.83 -15.08
N ASN A 56 -6.42 42.76 -16.19
CA ASN A 56 -6.46 43.85 -17.17
C ASN A 56 -7.57 44.84 -16.79
N ARG A 57 -7.18 46.01 -16.29
CA ARG A 57 -8.12 47.08 -15.89
C ARG A 57 -8.86 47.72 -17.06
N GLY A 58 -8.42 47.46 -18.29
CA GLY A 58 -9.09 47.98 -19.49
C GLY A 58 -10.29 47.15 -19.97
N VAL A 59 -10.52 45.99 -19.39
CA VAL A 59 -11.60 45.09 -19.73
C VAL A 59 -12.48 44.87 -18.50
N LEU A 60 -13.78 45.10 -18.63
CA LEU A 60 -14.74 44.78 -17.57
C LEU A 60 -14.88 43.26 -17.47
N GLY A 61 -14.49 42.70 -16.31
CA GLY A 61 -14.67 41.25 -16.02
C GLY A 61 -13.41 40.64 -15.37
N PHE A 62 -13.57 39.39 -14.95
CA PHE A 62 -12.50 38.61 -14.39
C PHE A 62 -11.87 37.67 -15.45
N ASN A 63 -10.59 37.38 -15.30
CA ASN A 63 -9.93 36.38 -16.15
C ASN A 63 -10.58 35.01 -15.97
N THR A 64 -10.92 34.36 -17.07
CA THR A 64 -11.45 33.00 -17.04
C THR A 64 -10.34 32.02 -16.71
N GLY A 65 -10.53 31.22 -15.66
CA GLY A 65 -9.67 30.12 -15.28
C GLY A 65 -9.87 28.92 -16.22
N SER A 66 -8.84 28.13 -16.38
CA SER A 66 -8.91 26.84 -17.06
C SER A 66 -8.71 25.71 -16.06
N TYR A 67 -9.49 24.65 -16.21
CA TYR A 67 -9.31 23.40 -15.47
C TYR A 67 -9.44 22.21 -16.42
N SER A 68 -8.75 21.15 -16.12
CA SER A 68 -8.89 19.87 -16.80
C SER A 68 -8.94 18.76 -15.77
N ASN A 69 -9.82 17.79 -15.99
CA ASN A 69 -9.93 16.59 -15.18
C ASN A 69 -9.50 15.40 -16.03
N ASP A 70 -8.64 14.55 -15.47
CA ASP A 70 -8.16 13.34 -16.13
C ASP A 70 -8.09 12.19 -15.13
N TRP A 71 -8.18 10.96 -15.61
CA TRP A 71 -8.06 9.74 -14.83
C TRP A 71 -6.75 9.03 -15.16
N ILE A 72 -5.90 8.87 -14.16
CA ILE A 72 -4.66 8.13 -14.31
C ILE A 72 -4.92 6.69 -13.92
N THR A 73 -4.84 5.78 -14.89
CA THR A 73 -4.96 4.34 -14.63
C THR A 73 -3.58 3.78 -14.27
N LYS A 74 -3.52 3.03 -13.17
CA LYS A 74 -2.34 2.31 -12.71
C LYS A 74 -2.67 0.83 -12.54
N SER A 75 -1.80 -0.05 -13.01
CA SER A 75 -1.92 -1.49 -12.84
C SER A 75 -1.14 -1.94 -11.61
N LEU A 76 -1.75 -2.84 -10.83
CA LEU A 76 -1.12 -3.53 -9.72
C LEU A 76 -0.35 -4.71 -10.29
N ASP A 77 0.97 -4.71 -10.16
CA ASP A 77 1.89 -5.70 -10.73
C ASP A 77 2.52 -6.63 -9.69
N HIS A 78 2.21 -6.42 -8.41
CA HIS A 78 2.72 -7.22 -7.30
C HIS A 78 1.62 -8.12 -6.75
N ASP A 79 1.60 -9.36 -7.23
CA ASP A 79 0.64 -10.40 -6.86
C ASP A 79 1.44 -11.62 -6.43
N ARG A 80 1.43 -11.93 -5.12
CA ARG A 80 2.20 -13.03 -4.54
C ARG A 80 1.36 -13.78 -3.53
N ASP A 81 1.50 -15.09 -3.54
CA ASP A 81 0.80 -16.00 -2.66
C ASP A 81 1.76 -17.03 -2.05
N ILE A 82 1.34 -17.62 -0.95
CA ILE A 82 1.98 -18.75 -0.31
C ILE A 82 0.93 -19.61 0.38
N GLU A 83 1.08 -20.90 0.32
CA GLU A 83 0.23 -21.88 0.99
C GLU A 83 1.03 -22.66 2.04
N PHE A 84 0.49 -22.77 3.25
CA PHE A 84 1.03 -23.64 4.31
C PHE A 84 0.05 -24.76 4.59
N ALA A 85 0.51 -26.00 4.41
CA ALA A 85 -0.21 -27.20 4.83
C ALA A 85 0.41 -27.74 6.12
N VAL A 86 -0.41 -28.01 7.12
CA VAL A 86 0.03 -28.54 8.43
C VAL A 86 -0.75 -29.79 8.74
N ASP A 87 -0.05 -30.87 9.08
CA ASP A 87 -0.66 -32.09 9.53
C ASP A 87 -1.10 -31.96 11.02
N PRO A 88 -2.34 -32.33 11.38
CA PRO A 88 -2.77 -32.33 12.77
C PRO A 88 -1.89 -33.16 13.72
N MET A 89 -1.28 -34.24 13.25
CA MET A 89 -0.37 -35.06 14.06
C MET A 89 0.91 -34.31 14.42
N ASP A 90 1.47 -33.52 13.49
CA ASP A 90 2.65 -32.69 13.73
C ASP A 90 2.38 -31.60 14.77
N VAL A 91 1.16 -31.09 14.82
CA VAL A 91 0.74 -30.09 15.81
C VAL A 91 0.75 -30.70 17.22
N ASP A 92 0.26 -31.93 17.37
CA ASP A 92 0.21 -32.63 18.66
C ASP A 92 1.62 -33.03 19.14
N GLU A 93 2.44 -33.58 18.24
CA GLU A 93 3.82 -34.00 18.54
C GLU A 93 4.73 -32.83 18.92
N THR A 94 4.51 -31.67 18.36
CA THR A 94 5.29 -30.44 18.64
C THR A 94 4.73 -29.59 19.76
N ALA A 95 3.76 -30.10 20.55
CA ALA A 95 3.07 -29.35 21.60
C ALA A 95 2.53 -27.99 21.12
N GLN A 96 1.89 -27.96 19.94
CA GLN A 96 1.29 -26.81 19.27
C GLN A 96 2.26 -25.73 18.77
N VAL A 97 3.55 -25.98 18.79
CA VAL A 97 4.55 -25.02 18.24
C VAL A 97 4.34 -24.84 16.74
N VAL A 98 4.03 -25.92 16.01
CA VAL A 98 3.77 -25.92 14.57
C VAL A 98 2.30 -25.70 14.26
N SER A 99 1.59 -24.92 15.06
CA SER A 99 0.21 -24.54 14.74
C SER A 99 0.19 -23.54 13.58
N ILE A 100 -0.86 -23.59 12.76
CA ILE A 100 -1.06 -22.65 11.63
C ILE A 100 -0.91 -21.20 12.08
N SER A 101 -1.43 -20.87 13.28
CA SER A 101 -1.36 -19.51 13.82
C SER A 101 0.07 -19.06 14.11
N ASN A 102 0.90 -19.94 14.64
CA ASN A 102 2.29 -19.63 14.95
C ASN A 102 3.14 -19.52 13.67
N ILE A 103 2.90 -20.40 12.70
CA ILE A 103 3.57 -20.35 11.40
C ILE A 103 3.22 -19.05 10.70
N GLN A 104 1.94 -18.70 10.64
CA GLN A 104 1.48 -17.47 10.01
C GLN A 104 2.05 -16.22 10.69
N ALA A 105 1.98 -16.13 12.02
CA ALA A 105 2.52 -15.00 12.76
C ALA A 105 4.04 -14.84 12.56
N ASN A 106 4.77 -15.95 12.49
CA ASN A 106 6.20 -15.90 12.21
C ASN A 106 6.50 -15.49 10.77
N PHE A 107 5.75 -16.03 9.81
CA PHE A 107 5.86 -15.66 8.39
C PHE A 107 5.59 -14.17 8.17
N GLU A 108 4.50 -13.63 8.72
CA GLU A 108 4.15 -12.22 8.60
C GLU A 108 5.28 -11.32 9.11
N ARG A 109 5.79 -11.61 10.30
CA ARG A 109 6.85 -10.81 10.92
C ARG A 109 8.19 -10.91 10.21
N THR A 110 8.57 -12.08 9.69
CA THR A 110 9.92 -12.32 9.15
C THR A 110 10.01 -12.18 7.64
N GLN A 111 8.91 -12.34 6.92
CA GLN A 111 8.90 -12.34 5.45
C GLN A 111 7.93 -11.30 4.88
N ALA A 112 6.65 -11.35 5.21
CA ALA A 112 5.65 -10.54 4.54
C ALA A 112 5.83 -9.04 4.79
N ILE A 113 5.98 -8.62 6.04
CA ILE A 113 6.16 -7.20 6.40
C ILE A 113 7.46 -6.63 5.83
N PRO A 114 8.65 -7.26 6.00
CA PRO A 114 9.87 -6.77 5.38
C PRO A 114 9.83 -6.73 3.86
N GLU A 115 9.18 -7.70 3.21
CA GLU A 115 9.02 -7.71 1.76
C GLU A 115 8.16 -6.53 1.29
N GLN A 116 7.03 -6.27 1.97
CA GLN A 116 6.14 -5.17 1.67
C GLN A 116 6.84 -3.81 1.82
N ASP A 117 7.59 -3.63 2.90
CA ASP A 117 8.36 -2.40 3.13
C ASP A 117 9.42 -2.21 2.04
N CYS A 118 10.20 -3.24 1.74
CA CYS A 118 11.20 -3.19 0.68
C CYS A 118 10.59 -2.86 -0.69
N TYR A 119 9.46 -3.47 -1.02
CA TYR A 119 8.75 -3.22 -2.26
C TYR A 119 8.28 -1.77 -2.34
N THR A 120 7.64 -1.26 -1.29
CA THR A 120 7.12 0.10 -1.21
C THR A 120 8.24 1.13 -1.39
N PHE A 121 9.31 1.03 -0.62
CA PHE A 121 10.43 1.97 -0.74
C PHE A 121 11.17 1.86 -2.07
N SER A 122 11.30 0.66 -2.63
CA SER A 122 11.87 0.44 -3.96
C SER A 122 11.04 1.11 -5.07
N LYS A 123 9.72 1.02 -4.99
CA LYS A 123 8.82 1.70 -5.95
C LYS A 123 8.89 3.21 -5.80
N ILE A 124 8.87 3.75 -4.58
CA ILE A 124 9.03 5.19 -4.33
C ILE A 124 10.36 5.69 -4.90
N TYR A 125 11.46 4.98 -4.64
CA TYR A 125 12.77 5.32 -5.16
C TYR A 125 12.80 5.34 -6.70
N THR A 126 12.22 4.32 -7.31
CA THR A 126 12.16 4.20 -8.78
C THR A 126 11.34 5.33 -9.40
N GLU A 127 10.21 5.69 -8.81
CA GLU A 127 9.39 6.80 -9.29
C GLU A 127 10.07 8.16 -9.05
N ALA A 128 10.69 8.36 -7.92
CA ALA A 128 11.46 9.58 -7.63
C ALA A 128 12.60 9.77 -8.64
N LYS A 129 13.30 8.72 -8.99
CA LYS A 129 14.34 8.73 -10.03
C LYS A 129 13.76 9.05 -11.43
N ARG A 130 12.62 8.47 -11.76
CA ARG A 130 11.92 8.72 -13.04
C ARG A 130 11.50 10.18 -13.21
N VAL A 131 11.05 10.81 -12.13
CA VAL A 131 10.65 12.24 -12.11
C VAL A 131 11.86 13.18 -12.08
N GLY A 132 13.08 12.65 -11.95
CA GLY A 132 14.30 13.46 -11.89
C GLY A 132 14.51 14.15 -10.55
N ALA A 133 13.90 13.63 -9.49
CA ALA A 133 14.13 14.13 -8.15
C ALA A 133 15.62 13.96 -7.76
N ASN A 134 16.18 14.97 -7.12
CA ASN A 134 17.56 14.92 -6.64
C ASN A 134 17.61 14.00 -5.41
N ILE A 135 17.92 12.73 -5.65
CA ILE A 135 18.04 11.73 -4.59
C ILE A 135 19.46 11.80 -4.05
N ASN A 136 19.63 12.48 -2.95
CA ASN A 136 20.91 12.48 -2.25
C ASN A 136 21.13 11.09 -1.62
N ASN A 137 22.18 10.39 -2.06
CA ASN A 137 22.62 9.11 -1.50
C ASN A 137 23.30 9.28 -0.11
N THR A 138 22.86 10.24 0.67
CA THR A 138 23.37 10.39 2.03
C THR A 138 22.67 9.34 2.89
N CYS A 139 23.26 8.16 2.96
CA CYS A 139 22.89 7.14 3.92
C CYS A 139 23.25 7.69 5.31
N LEU A 140 22.26 8.17 6.03
CA LEU A 140 22.39 8.44 7.46
C LEU A 140 22.32 7.10 8.18
N LEU A 141 23.47 6.46 8.32
CA LEU A 141 23.66 5.37 9.26
C LEU A 141 23.70 5.99 10.66
N TYR A 142 22.62 5.81 11.40
CA TYR A 142 22.59 5.88 12.85
C TYR A 142 22.43 4.50 13.42
#